data_5a84350cfbd7cbd1526676e0c5094d8f
#
_entry.id   5a84350cfbd7cbd1526676e0c5094d8f
#
_cell.length_a   1.000
_cell.length_b   1.000
_cell.length_c   1.000
_cell.angle_alpha   90.00
_cell.angle_beta   90.00
_cell.angle_gamma   90.00
#
_symmetry.space_group_name_H-M   'P 1'
#
loop_
_entity.id
_entity.type
_entity.pdbx_description
1 polymer ?
#
loop_
_entity_poly.entity_id
_entity_poly.type
_entity_poly.pdbx_seq_one_letter_code
_entity_poly.pdbx_strand_id
1 'polypeptide(L)'
;DKRRENWGETVGRYVDYMADKIGYDLETNIRKDLYDAIASLAVMPSMRAMMTAGPALDRDNTAGYNCSYLPVDDPKSFDEAMFILLCGTGVGFSVERQYISKLPEIPPLYNSDTTIVVKDSKEGWAKALRQLLALLWAGEIPKWDVSLVRPAGAKLKTFGGRASGPA
;
A
#
# COMPACT_ATOMS: atom_id res chain seq x y z
N ASP A 1 -15.61 16.23 -11.18
CA ASP A 1 -14.84 17.46 -11.32
C ASP A 1 -13.36 17.10 -11.48
N LYS A 2 -12.65 17.75 -12.42
CA LYS A 2 -11.23 17.44 -12.70
C LYS A 2 -10.26 18.41 -12.02
N ARG A 3 -10.76 19.36 -11.22
CA ARG A 3 -9.94 20.31 -10.48
C ARG A 3 -9.41 19.70 -9.18
N ARG A 4 -8.36 20.27 -8.65
CA ARG A 4 -7.87 19.94 -7.30
C ARG A 4 -8.80 20.53 -6.25
N GLU A 5 -8.91 19.83 -5.11
CA GLU A 5 -9.56 20.38 -3.91
C GLU A 5 -8.82 21.63 -3.42
N ASN A 6 -9.56 22.59 -2.92
CA ASN A 6 -9.00 23.66 -2.10
C ASN A 6 -8.84 23.20 -0.65
N TRP A 7 -8.20 24.02 0.19
CA TRP A 7 -7.93 23.65 1.58
C TRP A 7 -9.19 23.34 2.38
N GLY A 8 -10.23 24.20 2.29
CA GLY A 8 -11.49 23.98 2.99
C GLY A 8 -12.20 22.68 2.57
N GLU A 9 -12.18 22.35 1.29
CA GLU A 9 -12.74 21.10 0.76
C GLU A 9 -11.98 19.86 1.29
N THR A 10 -10.65 19.96 1.37
CA THR A 10 -9.82 18.87 1.94
C THR A 10 -10.12 18.67 3.42
N VAL A 11 -10.23 19.74 4.18
CA VAL A 11 -10.57 19.68 5.62
C VAL A 11 -11.98 19.13 5.82
N GLY A 12 -12.96 19.61 5.05
CA GLY A 12 -14.34 19.11 5.12
C GLY A 12 -14.42 17.61 4.83
N ARG A 13 -13.83 17.17 3.74
CA ARG A 13 -13.78 15.73 3.38
C ARG A 13 -13.15 14.89 4.48
N TYR A 14 -12.06 15.36 5.09
CA TYR A 14 -11.38 14.64 6.17
C TYR A 14 -12.26 14.52 7.42
N VAL A 15 -12.83 15.64 7.88
CA VAL A 15 -13.68 15.64 9.07
C VAL A 15 -14.92 14.78 8.88
N ASP A 16 -15.61 14.92 7.76
CA ASP A 16 -16.82 14.14 7.45
C ASP A 16 -16.48 12.64 7.37
N TYR A 17 -15.43 12.28 6.64
CA TYR A 17 -15.01 10.88 6.52
C TYR A 17 -14.68 10.24 7.87
N MET A 18 -13.92 10.94 8.72
CA MET A 18 -13.55 10.41 10.03
C MET A 18 -14.76 10.31 10.97
N ALA A 19 -15.65 11.29 10.94
CA ALA A 19 -16.89 11.27 11.72
C ALA A 19 -17.76 10.05 11.35
N ASP A 20 -17.94 9.81 10.06
CA ASP A 20 -18.71 8.66 9.56
C ASP A 20 -18.08 7.32 9.96
N LYS A 21 -16.73 7.22 9.95
CA LYS A 21 -16.02 5.99 10.35
C LYS A 21 -16.06 5.71 11.85
N ILE A 22 -16.08 6.73 12.69
CA ILE A 22 -16.18 6.58 14.15
C ILE A 22 -17.59 6.08 14.54
N GLY A 23 -18.59 6.27 13.68
CA GLY A 23 -19.95 5.84 13.94
C GLY A 23 -20.66 6.62 15.06
N TYR A 24 -20.08 7.70 15.54
CA TYR A 24 -20.72 8.66 16.40
C TYR A 24 -21.35 9.74 15.55
N ASP A 25 -22.60 10.01 15.79
CA ASP A 25 -23.23 11.26 15.33
C ASP A 25 -22.57 12.40 16.14
N LEU A 26 -21.38 12.81 15.67
CA LEU A 26 -20.68 13.93 16.27
C LEU A 26 -21.64 15.11 16.22
N GLU A 27 -21.95 15.65 17.39
CA GLU A 27 -22.77 16.86 17.50
C GLU A 27 -22.25 17.90 16.49
N THR A 28 -23.17 18.57 15.82
CA THR A 28 -22.84 19.56 14.77
C THR A 28 -21.78 20.57 15.21
N ASN A 29 -21.79 20.92 16.51
CA ASN A 29 -20.80 21.81 17.11
C ASN A 29 -19.39 21.21 17.11
N ILE A 30 -19.22 19.94 17.47
CA ILE A 30 -17.92 19.26 17.48
C ILE A 30 -17.35 19.15 16.06
N ARG A 31 -18.17 18.81 15.07
CA ARG A 31 -17.74 18.79 13.65
C ARG A 31 -17.23 20.17 13.23
N LYS A 32 -17.96 21.22 13.57
CA LYS A 32 -17.58 22.59 13.25
C LYS A 32 -16.28 22.99 13.95
N ASP A 33 -16.14 22.72 15.24
CA ASP A 33 -14.94 23.05 16.03
C ASP A 33 -13.70 22.33 15.47
N LEU A 34 -13.83 21.04 15.11
CA LEU A 34 -12.77 20.28 14.44
C LEU A 34 -12.40 20.89 13.09
N TYR A 35 -13.40 21.21 12.27
CA TYR A 35 -13.17 21.88 10.99
C TYR A 35 -12.45 23.21 11.17
N ASP A 36 -12.92 24.07 12.05
CA ASP A 36 -12.35 25.40 12.29
C ASP A 36 -10.92 25.32 12.84
N ALA A 37 -10.65 24.38 13.76
CA ALA A 37 -9.31 24.16 14.31
C ALA A 37 -8.30 23.69 13.23
N ILE A 38 -8.72 22.81 12.33
CA ILE A 38 -7.87 22.32 11.25
C ILE A 38 -7.74 23.37 10.14
N ALA A 39 -8.85 24.00 9.75
CA ALA A 39 -8.87 25.01 8.67
C ALA A 39 -8.01 26.23 9.01
N SER A 40 -7.98 26.64 10.28
CA SER A 40 -7.15 27.72 10.80
C SER A 40 -5.69 27.31 11.06
N LEU A 41 -5.34 26.03 10.89
CA LEU A 41 -4.00 25.46 11.21
C LEU A 41 -3.65 25.49 12.71
N ALA A 42 -4.62 25.66 13.60
CA ALA A 42 -4.41 25.53 15.04
C ALA A 42 -4.06 24.09 15.44
N VAL A 43 -4.61 23.12 14.70
CA VAL A 43 -4.31 21.69 14.82
C VAL A 43 -4.05 21.13 13.44
N MET A 44 -3.06 20.25 13.29
CA MET A 44 -2.78 19.56 12.05
C MET A 44 -2.87 18.05 12.26
N PRO A 45 -3.85 17.37 11.66
CA PRO A 45 -3.90 15.92 11.62
C PRO A 45 -2.76 15.32 10.78
N SER A 46 -2.63 13.99 10.77
CA SER A 46 -1.72 13.33 9.87
C SER A 46 -2.00 13.73 8.41
N MET A 47 -0.99 14.28 7.74
CA MET A 47 -1.07 14.63 6.32
C MET A 47 -1.49 13.43 5.46
N ARG A 48 -1.01 12.25 5.79
CA ARG A 48 -1.36 11.01 5.10
C ARG A 48 -2.85 10.69 5.27
N ALA A 49 -3.37 10.77 6.49
CA ALA A 49 -4.79 10.54 6.75
C ALA A 49 -5.66 11.58 6.03
N MET A 50 -5.28 12.86 6.04
CA MET A 50 -5.99 13.90 5.29
C MET A 50 -5.98 13.64 3.77
N MET A 51 -4.85 13.21 3.21
CA MET A 51 -4.74 12.93 1.79
C MET A 51 -5.56 11.71 1.36
N THR A 52 -5.63 10.67 2.21
CA THR A 52 -6.20 9.37 1.86
C THR A 52 -7.63 9.16 2.34
N ALA A 53 -8.15 10.04 3.23
CA ALA A 53 -9.55 9.99 3.70
C ALA A 53 -10.53 9.93 2.52
N GLY A 54 -11.37 8.89 2.49
CA GLY A 54 -12.27 8.58 1.38
C GLY A 54 -11.93 7.25 0.71
N PRO A 55 -12.12 7.13 -0.62
CA PRO A 55 -12.03 5.86 -1.35
C PRO A 55 -10.70 5.11 -1.21
N ALA A 56 -9.61 5.79 -0.89
CA ALA A 56 -8.31 5.15 -0.68
C ALA A 56 -8.31 4.34 0.62
N LEU A 57 -8.76 4.94 1.74
CA LEU A 57 -8.89 4.25 3.03
C LEU A 57 -10.02 3.21 3.04
N ASP A 58 -11.12 3.45 2.30
CA ASP A 58 -12.19 2.47 2.16
C ASP A 58 -11.70 1.18 1.48
N ARG A 59 -10.75 1.33 0.56
CA ARG A 59 -10.16 0.18 -0.13
C ARG A 59 -9.15 -0.55 0.75
N ASP A 60 -8.32 0.18 1.47
CA ASP A 60 -7.24 -0.39 2.28
C ASP A 60 -6.74 0.62 3.31
N ASN A 61 -6.97 0.33 4.59
CA ASN A 61 -6.58 1.20 5.70
C ASN A 61 -5.05 1.38 5.81
N THR A 62 -4.25 0.47 5.25
CA THR A 62 -2.79 0.59 5.23
C THR A 62 -2.34 1.91 4.58
N ALA A 63 -3.10 2.44 3.61
CA ALA A 63 -2.82 3.71 2.97
C ALA A 63 -2.82 4.92 3.93
N GLY A 64 -3.43 4.80 5.10
CA GLY A 64 -3.47 5.85 6.13
C GLY A 64 -2.22 5.95 6.99
N TYR A 65 -1.33 4.97 6.93
CA TYR A 65 -0.10 4.93 7.72
C TYR A 65 1.08 5.50 6.94
N ASN A 66 1.93 6.29 7.61
CA ASN A 66 3.14 6.83 7.01
C ASN A 66 4.26 5.80 6.97
N CYS A 67 4.43 5.05 8.06
CA CYS A 67 5.54 4.13 8.26
C CYS A 67 5.05 2.84 8.92
N SER A 68 5.79 1.76 8.65
CA SER A 68 5.64 0.45 9.27
C SER A 68 7.01 -0.17 9.51
N TYR A 69 7.02 -1.28 10.21
CA TYR A 69 8.24 -2.07 10.45
C TYR A 69 7.88 -3.55 10.39
N LEU A 70 8.79 -4.35 9.84
CA LEU A 70 8.72 -5.81 9.92
C LEU A 70 10.13 -6.43 10.05
N PRO A 71 10.30 -7.54 10.79
CA PRO A 71 11.49 -8.36 10.73
C PRO A 71 11.44 -9.28 9.50
N VAL A 72 12.61 -9.58 8.91
CA VAL A 72 12.72 -10.55 7.81
C VAL A 72 13.04 -11.91 8.40
N ASP A 73 12.01 -12.60 8.91
CA ASP A 73 12.13 -13.90 9.59
C ASP A 73 11.23 -15.00 8.98
N ASP A 74 10.49 -14.65 7.96
CA ASP A 74 9.64 -15.56 7.17
C ASP A 74 9.74 -15.12 5.68
N PRO A 75 9.74 -16.05 4.71
CA PRO A 75 9.70 -15.70 3.29
C PRO A 75 8.57 -14.74 2.89
N LYS A 76 7.46 -14.73 3.63
CA LYS A 76 6.35 -13.78 3.39
C LYS A 76 6.71 -12.33 3.69
N SER A 77 7.71 -12.07 4.53
CA SER A 77 8.13 -10.72 4.87
C SER A 77 8.45 -9.88 3.63
N PHE A 78 8.93 -10.50 2.54
CA PHE A 78 9.28 -9.82 1.31
C PHE A 78 8.05 -9.30 0.54
N ASP A 79 7.03 -10.15 0.37
CA ASP A 79 5.82 -9.73 -0.34
C ASP A 79 4.91 -8.85 0.53
N GLU A 80 4.94 -9.02 1.84
CA GLU A 80 4.28 -8.12 2.79
C GLU A 80 4.91 -6.72 2.73
N ALA A 81 6.24 -6.62 2.76
CA ALA A 81 6.94 -5.35 2.57
C ALA A 81 6.58 -4.70 1.24
N MET A 82 6.58 -5.47 0.15
CA MET A 82 6.18 -4.98 -1.17
C MET A 82 4.74 -4.47 -1.18
N PHE A 83 3.79 -5.21 -0.60
CA PHE A 83 2.40 -4.80 -0.53
C PHE A 83 2.22 -3.49 0.22
N ILE A 84 2.86 -3.35 1.39
CA ILE A 84 2.81 -2.14 2.21
C ILE A 84 3.39 -0.94 1.44
N LEU A 85 4.54 -1.13 0.76
CA LEU A 85 5.13 -0.10 -0.10
C LEU A 85 4.20 0.31 -1.25
N LEU A 86 3.51 -0.66 -1.88
CA LEU A 86 2.52 -0.39 -2.93
C LEU A 86 1.26 0.34 -2.40
N CYS A 87 0.98 0.26 -1.11
CA CYS A 87 -0.03 1.10 -0.44
C CYS A 87 0.46 2.54 -0.17
N GLY A 88 1.74 2.82 -0.43
CA GLY A 88 2.35 4.13 -0.23
C GLY A 88 2.91 4.34 1.19
N THR A 89 2.93 3.33 2.02
CA THR A 89 3.49 3.35 3.39
C THR A 89 4.96 2.98 3.34
N GLY A 90 5.82 3.72 4.03
CA GLY A 90 7.24 3.37 4.16
C GLY A 90 7.41 2.11 5.03
N VAL A 91 8.39 1.26 4.68
CA VAL A 91 8.69 0.04 5.43
C VAL A 91 10.13 0.08 5.93
N GLY A 92 10.28 0.11 7.27
CA GLY A 92 11.53 -0.25 7.92
C GLY A 92 11.59 -1.77 8.07
N PHE A 93 12.75 -2.36 7.87
CA PHE A 93 12.90 -3.82 8.03
C PHE A 93 14.20 -4.14 8.78
N SER A 94 14.22 -5.29 9.45
CA SER A 94 15.42 -5.81 10.08
C SER A 94 15.84 -7.12 9.40
N VAL A 95 17.12 -7.17 9.04
CA VAL A 95 17.83 -8.36 8.54
C VAL A 95 18.91 -8.82 9.52
N GLU A 96 18.72 -8.54 10.80
CA GLU A 96 19.62 -8.99 11.86
C GLU A 96 19.63 -10.52 11.93
N ARG A 97 20.78 -11.07 12.38
CA ARG A 97 21.01 -12.52 12.40
C ARG A 97 19.90 -13.29 13.11
N GLN A 98 19.35 -12.75 14.19
CA GLN A 98 18.26 -13.38 14.96
C GLN A 98 16.95 -13.56 14.17
N TYR A 99 16.75 -12.78 13.10
CA TYR A 99 15.61 -12.90 12.22
C TYR A 99 15.95 -13.75 10.99
N ILE A 100 16.96 -13.37 10.23
CA ILE A 100 17.30 -14.08 8.98
C ILE A 100 17.70 -15.55 9.20
N SER A 101 18.21 -15.92 10.38
CA SER A 101 18.51 -17.32 10.73
C SER A 101 17.27 -18.22 10.81
N LYS A 102 16.07 -17.64 10.82
CA LYS A 102 14.82 -18.40 10.78
C LYS A 102 14.35 -18.72 9.36
N LEU A 103 14.91 -18.05 8.36
CA LEU A 103 14.57 -18.32 6.96
C LEU A 103 15.05 -19.73 6.58
N PRO A 104 14.27 -20.48 5.80
CA PRO A 104 14.70 -21.78 5.31
C PRO A 104 15.89 -21.65 4.36
N GLU A 105 16.73 -22.69 4.32
CA GLU A 105 17.81 -22.78 3.35
C GLU A 105 17.24 -22.94 1.93
N ILE A 106 17.93 -22.35 0.95
CA ILE A 106 17.56 -22.47 -0.46
C ILE A 106 18.25 -23.69 -1.02
N PRO A 107 17.51 -24.68 -1.57
CA PRO A 107 18.10 -25.85 -2.21
C PRO A 107 18.75 -25.49 -3.56
N PRO A 108 19.50 -26.41 -4.19
CA PRO A 108 20.00 -26.21 -5.54
C PRO A 108 18.85 -25.85 -6.50
N LEU A 109 19.08 -24.80 -7.31
CA LEU A 109 18.06 -24.26 -8.20
C LEU A 109 18.09 -24.97 -9.58
N TYR A 110 16.90 -25.22 -10.13
CA TYR A 110 16.74 -25.75 -11.50
C TYR A 110 15.63 -24.98 -12.26
N ASN A 111 15.75 -24.89 -13.58
CA ASN A 111 14.73 -24.26 -14.40
C ASN A 111 13.46 -25.12 -14.44
N SER A 112 12.31 -24.50 -14.19
CA SER A 112 11.02 -25.16 -14.28
C SER A 112 10.15 -24.58 -15.39
N ASP A 113 9.11 -25.31 -15.80
CA ASP A 113 8.13 -24.83 -16.77
C ASP A 113 6.96 -24.07 -16.11
N THR A 114 7.00 -23.93 -14.80
CA THR A 114 6.01 -23.16 -14.05
C THR A 114 6.04 -21.69 -14.49
N THR A 115 4.87 -21.14 -14.85
CA THR A 115 4.75 -19.74 -15.27
C THR A 115 3.90 -18.96 -14.28
N ILE A 116 4.43 -17.86 -13.75
CA ILE A 116 3.72 -16.93 -12.87
C ILE A 116 3.09 -15.85 -13.74
N VAL A 117 1.74 -15.75 -13.70
CA VAL A 117 1.00 -14.69 -14.39
C VAL A 117 0.78 -13.51 -13.45
N VAL A 118 1.37 -12.37 -13.77
CA VAL A 118 1.29 -11.15 -12.93
C VAL A 118 0.01 -10.39 -13.25
N LYS A 119 -0.89 -10.24 -12.26
CA LYS A 119 -2.09 -9.42 -12.39
C LYS A 119 -1.80 -7.96 -12.13
N ASP A 120 -2.45 -7.06 -12.88
CA ASP A 120 -2.26 -5.61 -12.80
C ASP A 120 -2.98 -4.97 -11.59
N SER A 121 -2.56 -5.35 -10.39
CA SER A 121 -2.99 -4.77 -9.12
C SER A 121 -1.88 -4.89 -8.07
N LYS A 122 -1.94 -4.11 -6.98
CA LYS A 122 -0.98 -4.22 -5.89
C LYS A 122 -0.98 -5.62 -5.26
N GLU A 123 -2.16 -6.21 -5.09
CA GLU A 123 -2.33 -7.58 -4.61
C GLU A 123 -1.76 -8.60 -5.61
N GLY A 124 -1.94 -8.34 -6.91
CA GLY A 124 -1.40 -9.17 -7.99
C GLY A 124 0.11 -9.21 -8.01
N TRP A 125 0.76 -8.06 -7.83
CA TRP A 125 2.21 -7.95 -7.73
C TRP A 125 2.76 -8.63 -6.49
N ALA A 126 2.18 -8.35 -5.30
CA ALA A 126 2.58 -9.00 -4.06
C ALA A 126 2.43 -10.53 -4.12
N LYS A 127 1.30 -11.00 -4.69
CA LYS A 127 1.06 -12.43 -4.89
C LYS A 127 2.08 -13.06 -5.86
N ALA A 128 2.43 -12.37 -6.94
CA ALA A 128 3.43 -12.86 -7.89
C ALA A 128 4.81 -12.98 -7.22
N LEU A 129 5.21 -11.99 -6.41
CA LEU A 129 6.45 -12.06 -5.62
C LEU A 129 6.42 -13.22 -4.62
N ARG A 130 5.31 -13.40 -3.89
CA ARG A 130 5.14 -14.55 -2.98
C ARG A 130 5.30 -15.89 -3.70
N GLN A 131 4.68 -16.04 -4.88
CA GLN A 131 4.81 -17.25 -5.69
C GLN A 131 6.24 -17.48 -6.17
N LEU A 132 6.90 -16.41 -6.64
CA LEU A 132 8.29 -16.47 -7.07
C LEU A 132 9.19 -16.97 -5.93
N LEU A 133 9.10 -16.35 -4.76
CA LEU A 133 9.92 -16.73 -3.61
C LEU A 133 9.61 -18.15 -3.14
N ALA A 134 8.34 -18.54 -3.09
CA ALA A 134 7.97 -19.90 -2.71
C ALA A 134 8.58 -20.95 -3.65
N LEU A 135 8.57 -20.69 -4.96
CA LEU A 135 9.18 -21.58 -5.95
C LEU A 135 10.72 -21.61 -5.83
N LEU A 136 11.36 -20.45 -5.63
CA LEU A 136 12.80 -20.40 -5.41
C LEU A 136 13.22 -21.16 -4.14
N TRP A 137 12.45 -21.06 -3.06
CA TRP A 137 12.69 -21.86 -1.85
C TRP A 137 12.35 -23.36 -2.03
N ALA A 138 11.57 -23.71 -3.06
CA ALA A 138 11.37 -25.10 -3.49
C ALA A 138 12.45 -25.59 -4.49
N GLY A 139 13.39 -24.74 -4.88
CA GLY A 139 14.44 -25.05 -5.85
C GLY A 139 14.07 -24.77 -7.31
N GLU A 140 12.89 -24.18 -7.56
CA GLU A 140 12.40 -23.95 -8.91
C GLU A 140 12.65 -22.51 -9.37
N ILE A 141 13.20 -22.34 -10.59
CA ILE A 141 13.29 -21.06 -11.28
C ILE A 141 12.12 -20.97 -12.26
N PRO A 142 11.03 -20.23 -11.94
CA PRO A 142 9.88 -20.14 -12.82
C PRO A 142 10.10 -19.16 -13.97
N LYS A 143 9.22 -19.23 -14.94
CA LYS A 143 9.00 -18.19 -15.96
C LYS A 143 7.96 -17.21 -15.43
N TRP A 144 7.89 -15.99 -15.99
CA TRP A 144 6.82 -15.04 -15.68
C TRP A 144 6.18 -14.49 -16.93
N ASP A 145 4.90 -14.16 -16.80
CA ASP A 145 4.09 -13.53 -17.82
C ASP A 145 3.54 -12.20 -17.26
N VAL A 146 3.96 -11.11 -17.86
CA VAL A 146 3.53 -9.73 -17.54
C VAL A 146 2.55 -9.15 -18.55
N SER A 147 2.01 -9.97 -19.45
CA SER A 147 1.11 -9.53 -20.53
C SER A 147 -0.15 -8.82 -20.04
N LEU A 148 -0.60 -9.11 -18.81
CA LEU A 148 -1.75 -8.47 -18.18
C LEU A 148 -1.43 -7.12 -17.51
N VAL A 149 -0.14 -6.76 -17.40
CA VAL A 149 0.28 -5.51 -16.76
C VAL A 149 0.06 -4.34 -17.71
N ARG A 150 -0.50 -3.25 -17.21
CA ARG A 150 -0.77 -2.03 -17.98
C ARG A 150 0.50 -1.47 -18.61
N PRO A 151 0.42 -0.89 -19.81
CA PRO A 151 1.58 -0.33 -20.49
C PRO A 151 2.13 0.91 -19.78
N ALA A 152 3.39 1.24 -20.09
CA ALA A 152 4.01 2.47 -19.63
C ALA A 152 3.17 3.70 -20.02
N GLY A 153 3.10 4.68 -19.13
CA GLY A 153 2.32 5.91 -19.33
C GLY A 153 0.83 5.81 -19.02
N ALA A 154 0.27 4.63 -18.77
CA ALA A 154 -1.13 4.47 -18.35
C ALA A 154 -1.37 5.20 -17.02
N LYS A 155 -2.55 5.85 -16.88
CA LYS A 155 -2.91 6.58 -15.65
C LYS A 155 -3.12 5.62 -14.47
N LEU A 156 -2.54 5.97 -13.32
CA LEU A 156 -2.82 5.29 -12.06
C LEU A 156 -4.20 5.70 -11.53
N LYS A 157 -4.94 4.74 -10.97
CA LYS A 157 -6.35 4.96 -10.60
C LYS A 157 -6.55 5.66 -9.26
N THR A 158 -5.62 5.53 -8.33
CA THR A 158 -5.82 5.91 -6.92
C THR A 158 -5.07 7.18 -6.53
N PHE A 159 -3.77 7.24 -6.75
CA PHE A 159 -2.94 8.37 -6.28
C PHE A 159 -2.51 9.33 -7.39
N GLY A 160 -3.05 9.15 -8.59
CA GLY A 160 -2.57 9.89 -9.75
C GLY A 160 -1.18 9.41 -10.20
N GLY A 161 -0.65 10.05 -11.24
CA GLY A 161 0.61 9.65 -11.86
C GLY A 161 0.42 8.64 -12.99
N ARG A 162 1.55 8.11 -13.48
CA ARG A 162 1.58 7.19 -14.62
C ARG A 162 2.35 5.92 -14.27
N ALA A 163 1.93 4.79 -14.85
CA ALA A 163 2.60 3.51 -14.71
C ALA A 163 3.93 3.52 -15.45
N SER A 164 4.93 2.80 -14.88
CA SER A 164 6.20 2.54 -15.56
C SER A 164 6.07 1.49 -16.67
N GLY A 165 5.05 0.65 -16.60
CA GLY A 165 4.87 -0.51 -17.47
C GLY A 165 5.71 -1.71 -17.04
N PRO A 166 5.55 -2.86 -17.70
CA PRO A 166 6.49 -3.96 -17.60
C PRO A 166 7.79 -3.53 -18.27
N ALA A 167 8.90 -3.56 -17.56
CA ALA A 167 10.23 -3.32 -18.12
C ALA A 167 10.81 -4.62 -18.65
#